data_e273818254d378aa2a41983f426e2e46
#
_entry.id   e273818254d378aa2a41983f426e2e46
#
_cell.length_a   1.000
_cell.length_b   1.000
_cell.length_c   1.000
_cell.angle_alpha   90.00
_cell.angle_beta   90.00
_cell.angle_gamma   90.00
#
_symmetry.space_group_name_H-M   'P 1'
#
loop_
_entity.id
_entity.type
_entity.pdbx_description
1 polymer ?
#
loop_
_entity_poly.entity_id
_entity_poly.type
_entity_poly.pdbx_seq_one_letter_code
_entity_poly.pdbx_strand_id
1 'polypeptide(L)'
;MAKKIFYFLLVLFAIIQLFQPDRNNSTENLKSELTNLYKLPDSIENLLSTTCYDCHSNNTDYPFVINIQPFGWYMESKVTKGKKHLNFSEFGNYKKEEAIEKLEDIDLAMQNNRMPLQAYRWYNSESNLT
;
A
#
# COMPACT_ATOMS: atom_id res chain seq x y z
N MET A 1 2.40 -9.16 -40.80
CA MET A 1 2.64 -8.03 -39.88
C MET A 1 2.23 -8.39 -38.44
N ALA A 2 1.01 -8.87 -38.16
CA ALA A 2 0.55 -9.19 -36.81
C ALA A 2 1.47 -10.14 -36.01
N LYS A 3 1.97 -11.24 -36.58
CA LYS A 3 2.90 -12.17 -35.91
C LYS A 3 4.19 -11.50 -35.46
N LYS A 4 4.76 -10.57 -36.26
CA LYS A 4 5.99 -9.86 -35.89
C LYS A 4 5.75 -8.89 -34.72
N ILE A 5 4.59 -8.23 -34.69
CA ILE A 5 4.18 -7.35 -33.60
C ILE A 5 3.98 -8.18 -32.32
N PHE A 6 3.32 -9.33 -32.44
CA PHE A 6 3.12 -10.23 -31.29
C PHE A 6 4.45 -10.69 -30.66
N TYR A 7 5.40 -11.16 -31.46
CA TYR A 7 6.70 -11.57 -30.93
C TYR A 7 7.48 -10.39 -30.35
N PHE A 8 7.41 -9.21 -30.97
CA PHE A 8 8.03 -8.01 -30.43
C PHE A 8 7.45 -7.66 -29.03
N LEU A 9 6.13 -7.69 -28.87
CA LEU A 9 5.49 -7.43 -27.59
C LEU A 9 5.85 -8.48 -26.54
N LEU A 10 5.97 -9.75 -26.95
CA LEU A 10 6.36 -10.84 -26.06
C LEU A 10 7.79 -10.68 -25.56
N VAL A 11 8.72 -10.31 -26.44
CA VAL A 11 10.11 -10.00 -26.06
C VAL A 11 10.16 -8.78 -25.14
N LEU A 12 9.44 -7.71 -25.47
CA LEU A 12 9.35 -6.52 -24.63
C LEU A 12 8.79 -6.86 -23.24
N PHE A 13 7.72 -7.66 -23.18
CA PHE A 13 7.15 -8.13 -21.92
C PHE A 13 8.17 -8.96 -21.11
N ALA A 14 8.94 -9.84 -21.76
CA ALA A 14 9.99 -10.59 -21.07
C ALA A 14 11.10 -9.67 -20.52
N ILE A 15 11.49 -8.65 -21.29
CA ILE A 15 12.53 -7.70 -20.88
C ILE A 15 12.08 -6.90 -19.64
N ILE A 16 10.85 -6.41 -19.60
CA ILE A 16 10.38 -5.62 -18.47
C ILE A 16 10.32 -6.42 -17.16
N GLN A 17 10.25 -7.76 -17.21
CA GLN A 17 10.29 -8.60 -16.00
C GLN A 17 11.64 -8.53 -15.28
N LEU A 18 12.72 -8.11 -15.94
CA LEU A 18 14.04 -7.96 -15.32
C LEU A 18 14.14 -6.72 -14.41
N PHE A 19 13.20 -5.79 -14.54
CA PHE A 19 13.19 -4.54 -13.79
C PHE A 19 12.16 -4.61 -12.63
N GLN A 20 12.54 -5.31 -11.57
CA GLN A 20 11.71 -5.42 -10.38
C GLN A 20 11.89 -4.19 -9.48
N PRO A 21 10.81 -3.62 -8.92
CA PRO A 21 10.92 -2.54 -7.95
C PRO A 21 11.45 -3.06 -6.61
N ASP A 22 12.02 -2.15 -5.81
CA ASP A 22 12.37 -2.45 -4.42
C ASP A 22 11.12 -2.80 -3.62
N ARG A 23 11.29 -3.68 -2.63
CA ARG A 23 10.19 -4.11 -1.76
C ARG A 23 10.13 -3.26 -0.51
N ASN A 24 8.93 -2.85 -0.14
CA ASN A 24 8.65 -2.16 1.11
C ASN A 24 8.54 -3.19 2.25
N ASN A 25 9.65 -3.74 2.68
CA ASN A 25 9.73 -4.71 3.77
C ASN A 25 10.74 -4.23 4.79
N SER A 26 10.25 -3.77 5.95
CA SER A 26 11.08 -3.44 7.11
C SER A 26 10.81 -4.45 8.22
N THR A 27 11.89 -4.93 8.84
CA THR A 27 11.83 -5.76 10.06
C THR A 27 11.99 -4.93 11.32
N GLU A 28 12.13 -3.60 11.19
CA GLU A 28 12.33 -2.71 12.32
C GLU A 28 11.01 -2.46 13.05
N ASN A 29 10.99 -2.77 14.34
CA ASN A 29 9.89 -2.38 15.22
C ASN A 29 10.16 -0.95 15.70
N LEU A 30 9.57 0.02 15.04
CA LEU A 30 9.79 1.43 15.32
C LEU A 30 8.99 1.83 16.58
N LYS A 31 9.67 2.50 17.52
CA LYS A 31 8.99 3.11 18.69
C LYS A 31 7.94 4.15 18.29
N SER A 32 8.06 4.72 17.10
CA SER A 32 7.15 5.69 16.49
C SER A 32 5.93 5.06 15.84
N GLU A 33 5.84 3.72 15.78
CA GLU A 33 4.69 3.03 15.20
C GLU A 33 3.42 3.27 16.02
N LEU A 34 2.30 3.47 15.32
CA LEU A 34 1.02 3.82 15.94
C LEU A 34 0.61 2.84 17.05
N THR A 35 0.76 1.54 16.82
CA THR A 35 0.41 0.47 17.77
C THR A 35 1.32 0.42 18.99
N ASN A 36 2.54 0.94 18.88
CA ASN A 36 3.47 1.06 20.00
C ASN A 36 3.21 2.33 20.84
N LEU A 37 2.57 3.34 20.25
CA LEU A 37 2.26 4.60 20.92
C LEU A 37 0.90 4.58 21.61
N TYR A 38 -0.07 3.90 20.99
CA TYR A 38 -1.45 3.89 21.44
C TYR A 38 -1.99 2.46 21.49
N LYS A 39 -2.63 2.12 22.60
CA LYS A 39 -3.36 0.85 22.71
C LYS A 39 -4.67 0.98 21.94
N LEU A 40 -4.70 0.43 20.73
CA LEU A 40 -5.89 0.40 19.90
C LEU A 40 -6.84 -0.74 20.34
N PRO A 41 -8.15 -0.58 20.15
CA PRO A 41 -9.07 -1.72 20.21
C PRO A 41 -8.72 -2.74 19.12
N ASP A 42 -8.86 -4.04 19.41
CA ASP A 42 -8.52 -5.14 18.50
C ASP A 42 -9.23 -5.00 17.12
N SER A 43 -10.47 -4.50 17.13
CA SER A 43 -11.23 -4.25 15.90
C SER A 43 -10.60 -3.18 15.00
N ILE A 44 -10.04 -2.15 15.59
CA ILE A 44 -9.35 -1.07 14.84
C ILE A 44 -7.99 -1.55 14.35
N GLU A 45 -7.24 -2.27 15.18
CA GLU A 45 -5.95 -2.83 14.78
C GLU A 45 -6.11 -3.82 13.63
N ASN A 46 -7.11 -4.72 13.70
CA ASN A 46 -7.43 -5.62 12.61
C ASN A 46 -7.84 -4.89 11.34
N LEU A 47 -8.68 -3.85 11.46
CA LEU A 47 -9.08 -3.02 10.32
C LEU A 47 -7.87 -2.36 9.64
N LEU A 48 -6.97 -1.75 10.41
CA LEU A 48 -5.78 -1.10 9.87
C LEU A 48 -4.84 -2.10 9.20
N SER A 49 -4.62 -3.27 9.81
CA SER A 49 -3.73 -4.30 9.28
C SER A 49 -4.24 -4.89 7.96
N THR A 50 -5.55 -5.15 7.85
CA THR A 50 -6.13 -5.76 6.64
C THR A 50 -6.39 -4.77 5.51
N THR A 51 -6.49 -3.47 5.82
CA THR A 51 -7.01 -2.47 4.88
C THR A 51 -6.01 -1.37 4.53
N CYS A 52 -5.16 -0.98 5.48
CA CYS A 52 -4.36 0.24 5.36
C CYS A 52 -2.85 -0.01 5.32
N TYR A 53 -2.34 -0.95 6.12
CA TYR A 53 -0.90 -1.09 6.36
C TYR A 53 -0.10 -1.46 5.12
N ASP A 54 -0.68 -2.19 4.16
CA ASP A 54 0.01 -2.54 2.92
C ASP A 54 0.52 -1.32 2.13
N CYS A 55 -0.21 -0.21 2.19
CA CYS A 55 0.19 1.02 1.50
C CYS A 55 0.65 2.13 2.45
N HIS A 56 0.34 2.03 3.74
CA HIS A 56 0.56 3.10 4.71
C HIS A 56 1.44 2.68 5.90
N SER A 57 2.29 1.65 5.72
CA SER A 57 3.30 1.24 6.70
C SER A 57 4.65 0.97 6.02
N ASN A 58 5.68 0.67 6.83
CA ASN A 58 6.99 0.27 6.33
C ASN A 58 7.07 -1.23 5.99
N ASN A 59 5.93 -1.93 6.02
CA ASN A 59 5.86 -3.34 5.68
C ASN A 59 4.58 -3.64 4.89
N THR A 60 4.74 -4.17 3.68
CA THR A 60 3.65 -4.49 2.75
C THR A 60 3.56 -5.99 2.56
N ASP A 61 2.37 -6.57 2.70
CA ASP A 61 2.11 -7.93 2.27
C ASP A 61 1.80 -7.94 0.77
N TYR A 62 2.74 -8.49 0.01
CA TYR A 62 2.69 -8.42 -1.43
C TYR A 62 2.02 -9.66 -2.05
N PRO A 63 0.90 -9.51 -2.79
CA PRO A 63 0.31 -10.62 -3.52
C PRO A 63 1.22 -11.09 -4.67
N PHE A 64 1.13 -12.36 -5.03
CA PHE A 64 1.99 -12.96 -6.08
C PHE A 64 2.00 -12.16 -7.40
N VAL A 65 0.86 -11.59 -7.79
CA VAL A 65 0.69 -10.87 -9.06
C VAL A 65 1.66 -9.70 -9.25
N ILE A 66 2.17 -9.11 -8.17
CA ILE A 66 3.10 -7.99 -8.27
C ILE A 66 4.50 -8.38 -8.72
N ASN A 67 4.82 -9.68 -8.77
CA ASN A 67 6.06 -10.17 -9.39
C ASN A 67 6.02 -10.04 -10.92
N ILE A 68 4.86 -9.72 -11.48
CA ILE A 68 4.64 -9.59 -12.93
C ILE A 68 4.52 -8.10 -13.27
N GLN A 69 5.46 -7.59 -14.09
CA GLN A 69 5.39 -6.22 -14.56
C GLN A 69 4.34 -6.07 -15.69
N PRO A 70 3.59 -4.98 -15.70
CA PRO A 70 3.75 -3.71 -14.97
C PRO A 70 3.01 -3.63 -13.61
N PHE A 71 2.37 -4.69 -13.13
CA PHE A 71 1.60 -4.66 -11.88
C PHE A 71 2.47 -4.33 -10.67
N GLY A 72 3.71 -4.86 -10.62
CA GLY A 72 4.67 -4.56 -9.56
C GLY A 72 4.98 -3.06 -9.48
N TRP A 73 5.27 -2.41 -10.61
CA TRP A 73 5.53 -0.97 -10.66
C TRP A 73 4.31 -0.15 -10.23
N TYR A 74 3.11 -0.58 -10.66
CA TYR A 74 1.87 0.07 -10.25
C TYR A 74 1.69 0.02 -8.74
N MET A 75 1.83 -1.17 -8.15
CA MET A 75 1.65 -1.36 -6.71
C MET A 75 2.68 -0.56 -5.92
N GLU A 76 3.97 -0.66 -6.28
CA GLU A 76 5.04 0.09 -5.61
C GLU A 76 4.82 1.61 -5.68
N SER A 77 4.33 2.11 -6.82
CA SER A 77 3.94 3.52 -6.94
C SER A 77 2.82 3.91 -5.95
N LYS A 78 1.89 2.99 -5.64
CA LYS A 78 0.81 3.23 -4.66
C LYS A 78 1.33 3.18 -3.23
N VAL A 79 2.18 2.20 -2.91
CA VAL A 79 2.85 2.09 -1.60
C VAL A 79 3.68 3.34 -1.31
N THR A 80 4.55 3.74 -2.24
CA THR A 80 5.40 4.93 -2.08
C THR A 80 4.58 6.20 -1.86
N LYS A 81 3.50 6.40 -2.62
CA LYS A 81 2.61 7.56 -2.46
C LYS A 81 1.81 7.49 -1.16
N GLY A 82 1.32 6.31 -0.80
CA GLY A 82 0.60 6.07 0.44
C GLY A 82 1.45 6.43 1.65
N LYS A 83 2.66 5.88 1.73
CA LYS A 83 3.61 6.18 2.81
C LYS A 83 4.00 7.66 2.90
N LYS A 84 4.19 8.32 1.76
CA LYS A 84 4.50 9.75 1.73
C LYS A 84 3.36 10.60 2.29
N HIS A 85 2.13 10.19 2.08
CA HIS A 85 0.95 10.90 2.57
C HIS A 85 0.67 10.59 4.04
N LEU A 86 0.71 9.32 4.41
CA LEU A 86 0.51 8.82 5.77
C LEU A 86 1.34 7.54 5.97
N ASN A 87 2.13 7.47 7.04
CA ASN A 87 2.90 6.28 7.41
C ASN A 87 2.65 5.93 8.88
N PHE A 88 1.92 4.86 9.13
CA PHE A 88 1.59 4.40 10.48
C PHE A 88 2.82 3.87 11.24
N SER A 89 3.84 3.37 10.55
CA SER A 89 5.09 2.94 11.18
C SER A 89 5.91 4.13 11.73
N GLU A 90 5.67 5.32 11.22
CA GLU A 90 6.36 6.55 11.61
C GLU A 90 5.42 7.59 12.23
N PHE A 91 4.24 7.16 12.70
CA PHE A 91 3.17 8.04 13.15
C PHE A 91 3.60 8.98 14.28
N GLY A 92 4.45 8.51 15.19
CA GLY A 92 4.99 9.31 16.29
C GLY A 92 5.97 10.41 15.87
N ASN A 93 6.40 10.44 14.62
CA ASN A 93 7.27 11.49 14.10
C ASN A 93 6.48 12.71 13.62
N TYR A 94 5.14 12.58 13.46
CA TYR A 94 4.29 13.71 13.11
C TYR A 94 4.11 14.66 14.30
N LYS A 95 4.03 15.96 14.02
CA LYS A 95 3.59 16.94 15.01
C LYS A 95 2.11 16.67 15.33
N LYS A 96 1.69 17.07 16.54
CA LYS A 96 0.32 16.81 17.00
C LYS A 96 -0.75 17.32 16.01
N GLU A 97 -0.57 18.52 15.52
CA GLU A 97 -1.50 19.15 14.58
C GLU A 97 -1.54 18.37 13.25
N GLU A 98 -0.38 17.97 12.74
CA GLU A 98 -0.27 17.16 11.53
C GLU A 98 -0.89 15.77 11.70
N ALA A 99 -0.68 15.12 12.84
CA ALA A 99 -1.27 13.83 13.14
C ALA A 99 -2.81 13.89 13.16
N ILE A 100 -3.38 14.96 13.73
CA ILE A 100 -4.83 15.19 13.74
C ILE A 100 -5.35 15.37 12.31
N GLU A 101 -4.71 16.23 11.51
CA GLU A 101 -5.09 16.45 10.10
C GLU A 101 -5.07 15.14 9.30
N LYS A 102 -4.03 14.30 9.48
CA LYS A 102 -3.96 12.98 8.81
C LYS A 102 -5.08 12.04 9.23
N LEU A 103 -5.51 12.04 10.49
CA LEU A 103 -6.63 11.23 10.95
C LEU A 103 -7.96 11.74 10.38
N GLU A 104 -8.16 13.05 10.28
CA GLU A 104 -9.32 13.64 9.62
C GLU A 104 -9.36 13.31 8.12
N ASP A 105 -8.20 13.33 7.45
CA ASP A 105 -8.07 12.93 6.06
C ASP A 105 -8.43 11.46 5.82
N ILE A 106 -8.11 10.55 6.76
CA ILE A 106 -8.55 9.14 6.71
C ILE A 106 -10.06 9.08 6.69
N ASP A 107 -10.73 9.73 7.65
CA ASP A 107 -12.18 9.73 7.75
C ASP A 107 -12.84 10.25 6.46
N LEU A 108 -12.38 11.39 5.96
CA LEU A 108 -12.85 11.97 4.70
C LEU A 108 -12.58 11.07 3.49
N ALA A 109 -11.44 10.38 3.45
CA ALA A 109 -11.11 9.48 2.36
C ALA A 109 -12.00 8.23 2.34
N MET A 110 -12.35 7.71 3.52
CA MET A 110 -13.25 6.56 3.67
C MET A 110 -14.69 6.94 3.33
N GLN A 111 -15.21 8.05 3.87
CA GLN A 111 -16.56 8.54 3.57
C GLN A 111 -16.78 8.79 2.08
N ASN A 112 -15.76 9.27 1.38
CA ASN A 112 -15.83 9.53 -0.07
C ASN A 112 -15.44 8.31 -0.93
N ASN A 113 -15.28 7.12 -0.36
CA ASN A 113 -14.85 5.90 -1.05
C ASN A 113 -13.55 6.04 -1.86
N ARG A 114 -12.67 6.97 -1.48
CA ARG A 114 -11.35 7.15 -2.11
C ARG A 114 -10.34 6.12 -1.60
N MET A 115 -10.53 5.64 -0.38
CA MET A 115 -9.74 4.59 0.27
C MET A 115 -10.66 3.52 0.88
N PRO A 116 -10.28 2.25 0.85
CA PRO A 116 -9.15 1.67 0.10
C PRO A 116 -9.33 1.79 -1.41
N LEU A 117 -8.20 1.79 -2.15
CA LEU A 117 -8.23 1.88 -3.62
C LEU A 117 -9.03 0.72 -4.23
N GLN A 118 -9.84 1.00 -5.26
CA GLN A 118 -10.66 -0.02 -5.91
C GLN A 118 -9.83 -1.21 -6.43
N ALA A 119 -8.65 -0.94 -7.01
CA ALA A 119 -7.76 -1.99 -7.47
C ALA A 119 -7.22 -2.87 -6.32
N TYR A 120 -7.04 -2.30 -5.13
CA TYR A 120 -6.65 -3.04 -3.94
C TYR A 120 -7.76 -3.98 -3.47
N ARG A 121 -9.01 -3.50 -3.45
CA ARG A 121 -10.19 -4.28 -3.06
C ARG A 121 -10.46 -5.49 -3.96
N TRP A 122 -9.98 -5.48 -5.20
CA TRP A 122 -10.17 -6.62 -6.13
C TRP A 122 -9.38 -7.86 -5.72
N TYR A 123 -8.20 -7.71 -5.17
CA TYR A 123 -7.39 -8.86 -4.75
C TYR A 123 -7.37 -9.06 -3.23
N ASN A 124 -7.74 -8.07 -2.45
CA ASN A 124 -7.89 -8.16 -1.00
C ASN A 124 -9.36 -7.95 -0.62
N SER A 125 -10.11 -9.05 -0.55
CA SER A 125 -11.55 -9.02 -0.23
C SER A 125 -11.85 -8.56 1.20
N GLU A 126 -10.90 -8.72 2.12
CA GLU A 126 -11.02 -8.29 3.51
C GLU A 126 -10.98 -6.77 3.66
N SER A 127 -10.44 -6.07 2.65
CA SER A 127 -10.42 -4.60 2.61
C SER A 127 -11.74 -3.97 2.17
N ASN A 128 -12.77 -4.76 1.86
CA ASN A 128 -14.11 -4.25 1.56
C ASN A 128 -14.81 -3.86 2.86
N LEU A 129 -14.78 -2.58 3.16
CA LEU A 129 -15.52 -2.00 4.26
C LEU A 129 -17.00 -1.95 3.86
N THR A 130 -17.86 -2.71 4.52
CA THR A 130 -19.32 -2.69 4.36
C THR A 130 -19.94 -1.64 5.27
#